data_3900005dd635c92893d56d3f52fe06a7
#
_entry.id   3900005dd635c92893d56d3f52fe06a7
#
_cell.length_a   1.000
_cell.length_b   1.000
_cell.length_c   1.000
_cell.angle_alpha   90.00
_cell.angle_beta   90.00
_cell.angle_gamma   90.00
#
_symmetry.space_group_name_H-M   'P 1'
#
loop_
_entity.id
_entity.type
_entity.pdbx_description
1 polymer ?
#
loop_
_entity_poly.entity_id
_entity_poly.type
_entity_poly.pdbx_seq_one_letter_code
_entity_poly.pdbx_strand_id
1 'polypeptide(L)'
;MRPEHHRAWVQQAQLDAERGVIACRMCQRHAGLDETTTLWRNGQLVFALCDRCSASHDVAFSPTEAGVEVRARRRAPLVVGGGP
;
A
#
# COMPACT_ATOMS: atom_id res chain seq x y z
N MET A 1 -12.93 0.13 2.72
CA MET A 1 -12.46 -0.65 1.55
C MET A 1 -13.25 -1.94 1.47
N ARG A 2 -13.83 -2.23 0.34
CA ARG A 2 -14.63 -3.45 0.18
C ARG A 2 -13.71 -4.65 0.00
N PRO A 3 -13.98 -5.77 0.68
CA PRO A 3 -13.13 -6.96 0.59
C PRO A 3 -12.97 -7.49 -0.83
N GLU A 4 -14.02 -7.46 -1.63
CA GLU A 4 -13.95 -7.96 -3.01
C GLU A 4 -13.06 -7.07 -3.88
N HIS A 5 -13.04 -5.76 -3.66
CA HIS A 5 -12.16 -4.85 -4.40
C HIS A 5 -10.72 -5.09 -4.02
N HIS A 6 -10.47 -5.30 -2.74
CA HIS A 6 -9.11 -5.58 -2.28
C HIS A 6 -8.60 -6.92 -2.83
N ARG A 7 -9.46 -7.93 -2.84
CA ARG A 7 -9.10 -9.24 -3.38
C ARG A 7 -8.75 -9.15 -4.85
N ALA A 8 -9.54 -8.41 -5.63
CA ALA A 8 -9.25 -8.23 -7.05
C ALA A 8 -7.92 -7.50 -7.24
N TRP A 9 -7.65 -6.49 -6.43
CA TRP A 9 -6.39 -5.77 -6.49
C TRP A 9 -5.21 -6.70 -6.19
N VAL A 10 -5.33 -7.54 -5.15
CA VAL A 10 -4.27 -8.48 -4.77
C VAL A 10 -3.98 -9.45 -5.91
N GLN A 11 -5.00 -9.99 -6.56
CA GLN A 11 -4.82 -10.91 -7.68
C GLN A 11 -4.08 -10.23 -8.83
N GLN A 12 -4.48 -9.03 -9.18
CA GLN A 12 -3.83 -8.31 -10.27
C GLN A 12 -2.40 -7.91 -9.90
N ALA A 13 -2.19 -7.50 -8.65
CA ALA A 13 -0.87 -7.12 -8.17
C ALA A 13 0.12 -8.29 -8.19
N GLN A 14 -0.36 -9.50 -7.88
CA GLN A 14 0.48 -10.69 -7.96
C GLN A 14 0.99 -10.89 -9.39
N LEU A 15 0.12 -10.75 -10.37
CA LEU A 15 0.49 -10.90 -11.78
C LEU A 15 1.45 -9.80 -12.23
N ASP A 16 1.20 -8.57 -11.80
CA ASP A 16 2.04 -7.45 -12.16
C ASP A 16 3.42 -7.56 -11.51
N ALA A 17 3.48 -8.06 -10.29
CA ALA A 17 4.75 -8.23 -9.57
C ALA A 17 5.68 -9.20 -10.30
N GLU A 18 5.14 -10.19 -10.97
CA GLU A 18 5.93 -11.11 -11.78
C GLU A 18 6.63 -10.40 -12.93
N ARG A 19 6.10 -9.26 -13.35
CA ARG A 19 6.69 -8.41 -14.38
C ARG A 19 7.59 -7.32 -13.82
N GLY A 20 7.76 -7.27 -12.50
CA GLY A 20 8.58 -6.27 -11.85
C GLY A 20 7.92 -4.92 -11.63
N VAL A 21 6.61 -4.85 -11.80
CA VAL A 21 5.85 -3.61 -11.57
C VAL A 21 4.68 -3.89 -10.64
N ILE A 22 4.15 -2.85 -10.02
CA ILE A 22 3.01 -2.99 -9.15
C ILE A 22 2.20 -1.70 -9.10
N ALA A 23 0.87 -1.85 -8.98
CA ALA A 23 -0.01 -0.71 -8.82
C ALA A 23 -0.08 -0.30 -7.36
N CYS A 24 0.08 0.99 -7.09
CA CYS A 24 -0.13 1.52 -5.75
C CYS A 24 -1.59 1.29 -5.33
N ARG A 25 -1.79 0.79 -4.12
CA ARG A 25 -3.15 0.51 -3.63
C ARG A 25 -3.97 1.77 -3.43
N MET A 26 -3.30 2.89 -3.17
CA MET A 26 -3.98 4.16 -2.90
C MET A 26 -4.30 4.96 -4.17
N CYS A 27 -3.30 5.18 -5.02
CA CYS A 27 -3.47 6.02 -6.21
C CYS A 27 -3.51 5.23 -7.51
N GLN A 28 -3.28 3.92 -7.46
CA GLN A 28 -3.31 3.01 -8.59
C GLN A 28 -2.24 3.28 -9.65
N ARG A 29 -1.27 4.09 -9.32
CA ARG A 29 -0.14 4.36 -10.21
C ARG A 29 0.79 3.15 -10.22
N HIS A 30 1.25 2.75 -11.40
CA HIS A 30 2.21 1.66 -11.53
C HIS A 30 3.63 2.17 -11.34
N ALA A 31 4.43 1.39 -10.63
CA ALA A 31 5.85 1.70 -10.41
C ALA A 31 6.63 0.40 -10.30
N GLY A 32 7.95 0.49 -10.39
CA GLY A 32 8.80 -0.69 -10.19
C GLY A 32 8.73 -1.17 -8.75
N LEU A 33 8.95 -2.46 -8.53
CA LEU A 33 8.93 -3.04 -7.19
C LEU A 33 9.95 -2.37 -6.26
N ASP A 34 11.09 -1.97 -6.80
CA ASP A 34 12.13 -1.30 -6.05
C ASP A 34 11.76 0.15 -5.66
N GLU A 35 10.73 0.69 -6.29
CA GLU A 35 10.24 2.04 -6.02
C GLU A 35 8.95 2.05 -5.21
N THR A 36 8.54 0.90 -4.70
CA THR A 36 7.30 0.77 -3.94
C THR A 36 7.57 0.14 -2.59
N THR A 37 6.75 0.53 -1.61
CA THR A 37 6.73 -0.12 -0.31
C THR A 37 5.69 -1.22 -0.37
N THR A 38 6.10 -2.45 -0.16
CA THR A 38 5.21 -3.61 -0.27
C THR A 38 5.10 -4.35 1.05
N LEU A 39 3.94 -4.93 1.29
CA LEU A 39 3.72 -5.81 2.44
C LEU A 39 3.38 -7.20 1.92
N TRP A 40 4.13 -8.19 2.37
CA TRP A 40 3.93 -9.59 2.01
C TRP A 40 3.51 -10.38 3.24
N ARG A 41 2.64 -11.34 3.04
CA ARG A 41 2.22 -12.24 4.10
C ARG A 41 2.06 -13.64 3.50
N ASN A 42 2.74 -14.61 4.09
CA ASN A 42 2.70 -16.01 3.63
C ASN A 42 3.01 -16.14 2.13
N GLY A 43 3.97 -15.35 1.66
CA GLY A 43 4.37 -15.38 0.26
C GLY A 43 3.43 -14.65 -0.69
N GLN A 44 2.41 -14.00 -0.17
CA GLN A 44 1.46 -13.25 -0.98
C GLN A 44 1.58 -11.75 -0.75
N LEU A 45 1.49 -10.98 -1.83
CA LEU A 45 1.46 -9.54 -1.74
C LEU A 45 0.12 -9.08 -1.19
N VAL A 46 0.13 -8.33 -0.11
CA VAL A 46 -1.09 -7.88 0.57
C VAL A 46 -1.36 -6.41 0.34
N PHE A 47 -0.32 -5.61 0.22
CA PHE A 47 -0.47 -4.18 0.11
C PHE A 47 0.76 -3.56 -0.55
N ALA A 48 0.58 -2.44 -1.24
CA ALA A 48 1.68 -1.72 -1.86
C ALA A 48 1.37 -0.23 -1.92
N LEU A 49 2.39 0.58 -1.70
CA LEU A 49 2.30 2.03 -1.83
C LEU A 49 3.47 2.52 -2.66
N CYS A 50 3.19 3.44 -3.59
CA CYS A 50 4.26 4.13 -4.29
C CYS A 50 4.94 5.12 -3.35
N ASP A 51 6.10 5.63 -3.75
CA ASP A 51 6.88 6.53 -2.91
C ASP A 51 6.08 7.75 -2.46
N ARG A 52 5.26 8.30 -3.34
CA ARG A 52 4.47 9.50 -3.02
C ARG A 52 3.42 9.20 -1.96
N CYS A 53 2.69 8.09 -2.12
CA CYS A 53 1.67 7.71 -1.14
C CYS A 53 2.29 7.27 0.17
N SER A 54 3.43 6.58 0.12
CA SER A 54 4.16 6.19 1.31
C SER A 54 4.64 7.40 2.10
N ALA A 55 5.05 8.45 1.41
CA ALA A 55 5.50 9.68 2.05
C ALA A 55 4.35 10.49 2.65
N SER A 56 3.15 10.37 2.09
CA SER A 56 2.01 11.19 2.49
C SER A 56 1.04 10.50 3.44
N HIS A 57 1.18 9.20 3.66
CA HIS A 57 0.25 8.44 4.50
C HIS A 57 0.97 7.60 5.53
N ASP A 58 0.37 7.52 6.71
CA ASP A 58 0.74 6.53 7.70
C ASP A 58 -0.18 5.33 7.51
N VAL A 59 0.39 4.14 7.45
CA VAL A 59 -0.37 2.93 7.22
C VAL A 59 -0.17 1.99 8.39
N ALA A 60 -1.27 1.51 8.94
CA ALA A 60 -1.27 0.55 10.02
C ALA A 60 -1.89 -0.76 9.54
N PHE A 61 -1.30 -1.85 9.97
CA PHE A 61 -1.75 -3.19 9.62
C PHE A 61 -2.14 -3.93 10.89
N SER A 62 -3.29 -4.56 10.86
CA SER A 62 -3.76 -5.36 12.00
C SER A 62 -4.17 -6.74 11.51
N PRO A 63 -3.62 -7.82 12.09
CA PRO A 63 -4.05 -9.16 11.72
C PRO A 63 -5.48 -9.40 12.19
N THR A 64 -6.27 -10.06 11.36
CA THR A 64 -7.64 -10.44 11.68
C THR A 64 -7.85 -11.89 11.28
N GLU A 65 -8.96 -12.48 11.68
CA GLU A 65 -9.30 -13.83 11.28
C GLU A 65 -9.46 -13.97 9.77
N ALA A 66 -9.90 -12.89 9.13
CA ALA A 66 -10.11 -12.88 7.68
C ALA A 66 -8.85 -12.48 6.89
N GLY A 67 -7.75 -12.15 7.59
CA GLY A 67 -6.52 -11.75 6.93
C GLY A 67 -5.87 -10.55 7.60
N VAL A 68 -5.68 -9.49 6.86
CA VAL A 68 -5.05 -8.27 7.37
C VAL A 68 -5.97 -7.09 7.14
N GLU A 69 -6.26 -6.37 8.20
CA GLU A 69 -6.96 -5.09 8.10
C GLU A 69 -5.92 -4.00 7.87
N VAL A 70 -6.15 -3.17 6.88
CA VAL A 70 -5.25 -2.08 6.52
C VAL A 70 -5.95 -0.75 6.75
N ARG A 71 -5.32 0.12 7.50
CA ARG A 71 -5.80 1.48 7.75
C ARG A 71 -4.76 2.46 7.25
N ALA A 72 -5.14 3.31 6.32
CA ALA A 72 -4.27 4.36 5.81
C ALA A 72 -4.81 5.71 6.27
N ARG A 73 -3.94 6.51 6.83
CA ARG A 73 -4.28 7.84 7.30
C ARG A 73 -3.34 8.84 6.68
N ARG A 74 -3.89 9.89 6.11
CA ARG A 74 -3.06 10.93 5.54
C ARG A 74 -2.25 11.61 6.64
N ARG A 75 -0.95 11.72 6.41
CA ARG A 75 -0.06 12.34 7.38
C ARG A 75 -0.33 13.84 7.41
N ALA A 76 -0.41 14.39 8.62
CA ALA A 76 -0.56 15.82 8.77
C ALA A 76 0.67 16.53 8.21
N PRO A 77 0.50 17.69 7.57
CA PRO A 77 1.63 18.46 7.10
C PRO A 77 2.56 18.78 8.26
N LEU A 78 3.85 18.57 8.06
CA LEU A 78 4.85 18.99 9.03
C LEU A 78 4.94 20.51 8.99
N VAL A 79 4.70 21.13 10.12
CA VAL A 79 4.90 22.57 10.25
C VAL A 79 6.37 22.79 10.60
N VAL A 80 7.20 22.67 9.59
CA VAL A 80 8.64 22.79 9.77
C VAL A 80 9.01 24.22 10.01
N GLY A 81 9.73 24.44 11.07
CA GLY A 81 10.18 25.76 11.43
C GLY A 81 9.08 26.70 11.80
N GLY A 82 7.88 26.31 11.46
CA GLY A 82 6.76 27.05 11.88
C GLY A 82 6.51 26.86 13.31
N GLY A 83 7.12 25.96 13.81
CA GLY A 83 7.07 25.89 15.22
C GLY A 83 7.34 27.19 15.57
N PRO A 84 6.84 27.57 16.26
CA PRO A 84 6.78 28.82 16.63
C PRO A 84 7.25 29.36 16.88
#